data_dd22b57223fee1b1a387673956fb1491
#
_entry.id   dd22b57223fee1b1a387673956fb1491
#
_cell.length_a   1.000
_cell.length_b   1.000
_cell.length_c   1.000
_cell.angle_alpha   90.00
_cell.angle_beta   90.00
_cell.angle_gamma   90.00
#
_symmetry.space_group_name_H-M   'P 1'
#
loop_
_entity.id
_entity.type
_entity.pdbx_description
1 polymer ?
#
loop_
_entity_poly.entity_id
_entity_poly.type
_entity_poly.pdbx_seq_one_letter_code
_entity_poly.pdbx_strand_id
1 'polypeptide(L)'
;MGRLSRRWVLGGLAGIAAGLQTKAFAQAPGDVVPGSITYENIPYPHPVKTLPLTLYGQDVRMAYMDVPPSGAANGRQIVLLHGMNFGGFYFDGLIETLRKNGFRVIVPDQIGFGRSSKPVIPYNFHDMAANTRKLIETLGVTKTVIFGHSMGGMLAARFSASYPDVVERAVLCNPIGLVDARWKSPWPDAEDAYKATMAQSRDQLYKGFQETIQRYFPNAWKPEYEKFVRIMYAPTLSADWPRLAMVRAIYRQMPYLDPVVYDWGHIQARTLVIGGDKDGENFPALAKHIADTIPHGELVLIPNIGHVPHIQVPDVFQRELLKFLA
;
A
#
# COMPACT_ATOMS: atom_id res chain seq x y z
N MET A 1 60.64 -23.58 -13.55
CA MET A 1 61.52 -23.94 -12.42
C MET A 1 61.59 -22.75 -11.48
N GLY A 2 61.28 -22.89 -10.21
CA GLY A 2 61.34 -21.79 -9.24
C GLY A 2 60.27 -21.94 -8.15
N ARG A 3 60.50 -22.86 -7.19
CA ARG A 3 59.69 -22.99 -5.98
C ARG A 3 59.99 -21.81 -5.07
N LEU A 4 58.91 -21.14 -4.56
CA LEU A 4 58.99 -20.22 -3.42
C LEU A 4 58.24 -20.77 -2.22
N SER A 5 58.95 -20.79 -1.12
CA SER A 5 58.64 -21.41 0.16
C SER A 5 57.59 -20.64 0.96
N ARG A 6 56.75 -21.44 1.66
CA ARG A 6 55.86 -21.00 2.77
C ARG A 6 56.71 -20.51 3.96
N ARG A 7 56.46 -19.32 4.42
CA ARG A 7 56.81 -18.87 5.79
C ARG A 7 55.55 -18.45 6.51
N TRP A 8 55.28 -19.20 7.54
CA TRP A 8 54.26 -18.90 8.59
C TRP A 8 54.81 -17.77 9.45
N VAL A 9 53.99 -16.74 9.66
CA VAL A 9 54.17 -15.78 10.76
C VAL A 9 52.96 -15.88 11.65
N LEU A 10 53.15 -16.46 12.82
CA LEU A 10 52.24 -16.42 13.95
C LEU A 10 52.33 -15.03 14.58
N GLY A 11 51.24 -14.30 14.58
CA GLY A 11 51.09 -13.00 15.25
C GLY A 11 49.74 -12.90 15.94
N GLY A 12 49.79 -12.89 17.22
CA GLY A 12 48.92 -12.46 18.29
C GLY A 12 47.39 -12.34 18.06
N LEU A 13 46.66 -13.25 18.67
CA LEU A 13 45.25 -13.13 19.02
C LEU A 13 45.09 -12.14 20.18
N ALA A 14 44.75 -10.87 19.90
CA ALA A 14 44.13 -9.97 20.87
C ALA A 14 42.63 -10.01 20.60
N GLY A 15 41.88 -10.66 21.48
CA GLY A 15 40.45 -10.79 21.40
C GLY A 15 39.74 -9.45 21.57
N ILE A 16 39.12 -8.95 20.51
CA ILE A 16 38.02 -8.00 20.62
C ILE A 16 36.74 -8.85 20.54
N ALA A 17 36.19 -9.19 21.71
CA ALA A 17 34.83 -9.67 21.83
C ALA A 17 33.89 -8.52 21.48
N ALA A 18 33.68 -8.27 20.20
CA ALA A 18 32.54 -7.49 19.73
C ALA A 18 31.31 -8.33 20.06
N GLY A 19 30.57 -7.91 21.08
CA GLY A 19 29.30 -8.50 21.45
C GLY A 19 28.37 -8.45 20.25
N LEU A 20 28.25 -9.56 19.56
CA LEU A 20 27.11 -9.84 18.69
C LEU A 20 25.90 -9.83 19.63
N GLN A 21 25.25 -8.68 19.77
CA GLN A 21 23.86 -8.64 20.20
C GLN A 21 23.07 -9.42 19.15
N THR A 22 22.91 -10.70 19.38
CA THR A 22 21.87 -11.48 18.72
C THR A 22 20.57 -10.76 19.05
N LYS A 23 20.04 -9.99 18.08
CA LYS A 23 18.65 -9.50 18.17
C LYS A 23 17.81 -10.74 18.42
N ALA A 24 17.31 -10.90 19.65
CA ALA A 24 16.37 -11.95 19.97
C ALA A 24 15.26 -11.86 18.93
N PHE A 25 15.03 -12.94 18.20
CA PHE A 25 13.98 -13.00 17.21
C PHE A 25 12.66 -12.69 17.93
N ALA A 26 11.91 -11.71 17.44
CA ALA A 26 10.63 -11.38 18.02
C ALA A 26 9.75 -12.65 17.96
N GLN A 27 9.42 -13.19 19.13
CA GLN A 27 8.46 -14.28 19.24
C GLN A 27 7.07 -13.72 18.90
N ALA A 28 6.29 -14.46 18.13
CA ALA A 28 4.92 -14.09 17.85
C ALA A 28 4.13 -13.98 19.17
N PRO A 29 3.41 -12.86 19.41
CA PRO A 29 2.69 -12.68 20.65
C PRO A 29 1.55 -13.70 20.77
N GLY A 30 1.48 -14.34 21.95
CA GLY A 30 0.48 -15.39 22.23
C GLY A 30 -0.93 -14.85 22.48
N ASP A 31 -1.09 -13.55 22.64
CA ASP A 31 -2.35 -12.84 22.91
C ASP A 31 -3.11 -12.38 21.65
N VAL A 32 -2.56 -12.62 20.44
CA VAL A 32 -3.25 -12.29 19.19
C VAL A 32 -4.32 -13.33 18.90
N VAL A 33 -5.57 -12.88 18.87
CA VAL A 33 -6.72 -13.71 18.52
C VAL A 33 -6.77 -13.92 17.01
N PRO A 34 -7.12 -15.12 16.49
CA PRO A 34 -7.35 -15.35 15.07
C PRO A 34 -8.29 -14.31 14.46
N GLY A 35 -7.85 -13.65 13.37
CA GLY A 35 -8.64 -12.66 12.67
C GLY A 35 -9.31 -13.22 11.43
N SER A 36 -10.48 -12.68 11.07
CA SER A 36 -11.12 -12.99 9.79
C SER A 36 -10.27 -12.53 8.62
N ILE A 37 -10.22 -13.30 7.54
CA ILE A 37 -9.56 -12.90 6.29
C ILE A 37 -10.29 -11.75 5.59
N THR A 38 -11.54 -11.48 5.96
CA THR A 38 -12.36 -10.35 5.49
C THR A 38 -12.48 -9.24 6.54
N TYR A 39 -11.60 -9.23 7.55
CA TYR A 39 -11.34 -8.13 8.49
C TYR A 39 -12.59 -7.63 9.25
N GLU A 40 -13.60 -8.48 9.49
CA GLU A 40 -14.78 -8.11 10.27
C GLU A 40 -14.44 -7.72 11.71
N ASN A 41 -13.36 -8.28 12.25
CA ASN A 41 -12.86 -7.95 13.59
C ASN A 41 -12.06 -6.63 13.64
N ILE A 42 -11.77 -5.99 12.49
CA ILE A 42 -11.09 -4.71 12.44
C ILE A 42 -12.11 -3.57 12.43
N PRO A 43 -12.05 -2.62 13.37
CA PRO A 43 -12.95 -1.47 13.37
C PRO A 43 -12.68 -0.56 12.15
N TYR A 44 -13.75 -0.13 11.50
CA TYR A 44 -13.72 0.88 10.45
C TYR A 44 -14.28 2.19 11.01
N PRO A 45 -13.74 3.36 10.61
CA PRO A 45 -14.15 4.65 11.17
C PRO A 45 -15.58 5.05 10.81
N HIS A 46 -16.11 4.50 9.70
CA HIS A 46 -17.46 4.77 9.23
C HIS A 46 -18.17 3.49 8.79
N PRO A 47 -19.52 3.51 8.64
CA PRO A 47 -20.28 2.38 8.17
C PRO A 47 -19.79 1.85 6.82
N VAL A 48 -19.60 0.53 6.74
CA VAL A 48 -19.17 -0.17 5.54
C VAL A 48 -20.39 -0.70 4.81
N LYS A 49 -20.48 -0.36 3.52
CA LYS A 49 -21.46 -0.87 2.54
C LYS A 49 -20.77 -1.85 1.60
N THR A 50 -21.55 -2.57 0.80
CA THR A 50 -21.01 -3.50 -0.21
C THR A 50 -21.66 -3.27 -1.57
N LEU A 51 -20.85 -3.33 -2.62
CA LEU A 51 -21.27 -3.39 -4.02
C LEU A 51 -21.11 -4.83 -4.49
N PRO A 52 -22.20 -5.49 -4.95
CA PRO A 52 -22.10 -6.81 -5.60
C PRO A 52 -21.47 -6.68 -6.98
N LEU A 53 -20.55 -7.58 -7.28
CA LEU A 53 -19.87 -7.71 -8.56
C LEU A 53 -19.78 -9.16 -8.96
N THR A 54 -19.64 -9.43 -10.26
CA THR A 54 -19.27 -10.76 -10.77
C THR A 54 -17.95 -10.63 -11.49
N LEU A 55 -16.92 -11.31 -11.00
CA LEU A 55 -15.58 -11.29 -11.57
C LEU A 55 -15.13 -12.72 -11.89
N TYR A 56 -14.70 -12.96 -13.14
CA TYR A 56 -14.24 -14.29 -13.58
C TYR A 56 -15.25 -15.41 -13.24
N GLY A 57 -16.56 -15.12 -13.40
CA GLY A 57 -17.65 -16.08 -13.11
C GLY A 57 -17.90 -16.30 -11.60
N GLN A 58 -17.31 -15.53 -10.71
CA GLN A 58 -17.51 -15.62 -9.27
C GLN A 58 -18.25 -14.38 -8.75
N ASP A 59 -19.28 -14.59 -7.94
CA ASP A 59 -19.97 -13.52 -7.24
C ASP A 59 -19.11 -13.05 -6.06
N VAL A 60 -18.80 -11.75 -6.05
CA VAL A 60 -17.95 -11.11 -5.06
C VAL A 60 -18.60 -9.83 -4.54
N ARG A 61 -18.12 -9.33 -3.40
CA ARG A 61 -18.58 -8.08 -2.80
C ARG A 61 -17.40 -7.14 -2.64
N MET A 62 -17.53 -5.93 -3.17
CA MET A 62 -16.60 -4.83 -2.92
C MET A 62 -17.09 -4.01 -1.74
N ALA A 63 -16.36 -4.02 -0.65
CA ALA A 63 -16.68 -3.22 0.53
C ALA A 63 -16.22 -1.77 0.34
N TYR A 64 -16.97 -0.82 0.88
CA TYR A 64 -16.60 0.60 0.81
C TYR A 64 -17.26 1.41 1.92
N MET A 65 -16.61 2.52 2.30
CA MET A 65 -17.22 3.59 3.07
C MET A 65 -17.61 4.74 2.13
N ASP A 66 -18.77 5.35 2.35
CA ASP A 66 -19.27 6.52 1.62
C ASP A 66 -19.67 7.55 2.67
N VAL A 67 -18.79 8.52 2.87
CA VAL A 67 -18.80 9.41 4.02
C VAL A 67 -19.16 10.83 3.57
N PRO A 68 -20.31 11.37 3.98
CA PRO A 68 -20.71 12.72 3.63
C PRO A 68 -19.82 13.76 4.32
N PRO A 69 -19.74 14.99 3.81
CA PRO A 69 -19.10 16.10 4.51
C PRO A 69 -19.72 16.33 5.90
N SER A 70 -18.89 16.78 6.87
CA SER A 70 -19.35 17.10 8.24
C SER A 70 -19.71 18.57 8.44
N GLY A 71 -19.46 19.40 7.44
CA GLY A 71 -19.78 20.82 7.40
C GLY A 71 -20.41 21.22 6.08
N ALA A 72 -20.25 22.47 5.67
CA ALA A 72 -20.71 22.94 4.37
C ALA A 72 -20.07 22.13 3.24
N ALA A 73 -20.89 21.50 2.41
CA ALA A 73 -20.41 20.72 1.29
C ALA A 73 -19.76 21.65 0.23
N ASN A 74 -18.60 21.27 -0.28
CA ASN A 74 -17.92 21.97 -1.37
C ASN A 74 -18.32 21.46 -2.77
N GLY A 75 -19.23 20.48 -2.84
CA GLY A 75 -19.71 19.87 -4.08
C GLY A 75 -18.75 18.84 -4.68
N ARG A 76 -17.58 18.60 -4.08
CA ARG A 76 -16.53 17.73 -4.61
C ARG A 76 -16.48 16.37 -3.90
N GLN A 77 -16.07 15.36 -4.64
CA GLN A 77 -15.87 14.00 -4.16
C GLN A 77 -14.41 13.62 -4.25
N ILE A 78 -13.97 12.79 -3.31
CA ILE A 78 -12.63 12.20 -3.32
C ILE A 78 -12.69 10.70 -3.04
N VAL A 79 -12.00 9.91 -3.87
CA VAL A 79 -11.84 8.46 -3.68
C VAL A 79 -10.47 8.20 -3.10
N LEU A 80 -10.40 7.45 -1.99
CA LEU A 80 -9.15 7.06 -1.32
C LEU A 80 -8.84 5.59 -1.59
N LEU A 81 -7.76 5.33 -2.33
CA LEU A 81 -7.28 4.01 -2.72
C LEU A 81 -6.13 3.57 -1.82
N HIS A 82 -6.33 2.47 -1.08
CA HIS A 82 -5.40 2.00 -0.05
C HIS A 82 -4.18 1.27 -0.59
N GLY A 83 -3.16 1.11 0.27
CA GLY A 83 -1.95 0.31 0.01
C GLY A 83 -2.18 -1.20 0.13
N MET A 84 -1.20 -1.98 -0.35
CA MET A 84 -1.29 -3.44 -0.52
C MET A 84 -1.56 -4.24 0.76
N ASN A 85 -1.16 -3.74 1.93
CA ASN A 85 -1.26 -4.50 3.19
C ASN A 85 -2.46 -4.09 4.07
N PHE A 86 -3.30 -3.17 3.59
CA PHE A 86 -4.35 -2.55 4.38
C PHE A 86 -5.71 -2.60 3.69
N GLY A 87 -6.67 -1.87 4.23
CA GLY A 87 -7.98 -1.54 3.69
C GLY A 87 -8.30 -0.11 4.07
N GLY A 88 -9.50 0.35 3.82
CA GLY A 88 -9.92 1.73 4.06
C GLY A 88 -9.81 2.21 5.52
N PHE A 89 -9.73 1.28 6.48
CA PHE A 89 -9.70 1.59 7.92
C PHE A 89 -8.52 2.49 8.34
N TYR A 90 -7.40 2.48 7.62
CA TYR A 90 -6.21 3.25 8.03
C TYR A 90 -6.19 4.69 7.52
N PHE A 91 -7.23 5.12 6.83
CA PHE A 91 -7.43 6.49 6.41
C PHE A 91 -8.26 7.34 7.39
N ASP A 92 -8.56 6.85 8.60
CA ASP A 92 -9.44 7.50 9.56
C ASP A 92 -9.19 9.00 9.73
N GLY A 93 -7.97 9.41 10.06
CA GLY A 93 -7.61 10.82 10.21
C GLY A 93 -7.72 11.63 8.92
N LEU A 94 -7.40 11.02 7.76
CA LEU A 94 -7.53 11.68 6.46
C LEU A 94 -9.01 11.86 6.06
N ILE A 95 -9.85 10.86 6.30
CA ILE A 95 -11.29 10.94 6.08
C ILE A 95 -11.88 12.12 6.86
N GLU A 96 -11.56 12.22 8.16
CA GLU A 96 -12.08 13.29 9.01
C GLU A 96 -11.64 14.68 8.55
N THR A 97 -10.39 14.82 8.10
CA THR A 97 -9.90 16.09 7.56
C THR A 97 -10.62 16.48 6.28
N LEU A 98 -10.78 15.57 5.34
CA LEU A 98 -11.42 15.84 4.05
C LEU A 98 -12.90 16.17 4.21
N ARG A 99 -13.64 15.42 5.04
CA ARG A 99 -15.06 15.69 5.28
C ARG A 99 -15.30 17.02 6.01
N LYS A 100 -14.41 17.44 6.91
CA LYS A 100 -14.44 18.77 7.55
C LYS A 100 -14.22 19.90 6.54
N ASN A 101 -13.47 19.62 5.46
CA ASN A 101 -13.23 20.54 4.35
C ASN A 101 -14.28 20.41 3.22
N GLY A 102 -15.43 19.81 3.51
CA GLY A 102 -16.58 19.78 2.63
C GLY A 102 -16.59 18.69 1.57
N PHE A 103 -15.62 17.78 1.54
CA PHE A 103 -15.60 16.67 0.58
C PHE A 103 -16.52 15.51 1.00
N ARG A 104 -17.21 14.90 0.02
CA ARG A 104 -17.72 13.54 0.15
C ARG A 104 -16.56 12.57 -0.07
N VAL A 105 -16.29 11.67 0.88
CA VAL A 105 -15.13 10.77 0.86
C VAL A 105 -15.60 9.34 0.61
N ILE A 106 -15.11 8.73 -0.47
CA ILE A 106 -15.43 7.36 -0.86
C ILE A 106 -14.16 6.51 -0.69
N VAL A 107 -14.26 5.43 0.08
CA VAL A 107 -13.09 4.62 0.44
C VAL A 107 -13.38 3.16 0.16
N PRO A 108 -13.09 2.66 -1.06
CA PRO A 108 -13.24 1.26 -1.37
C PRO A 108 -12.11 0.42 -0.77
N ASP A 109 -12.45 -0.76 -0.26
CA ASP A 109 -11.52 -1.86 -0.15
C ASP A 109 -11.47 -2.58 -1.50
N GLN A 110 -10.32 -2.63 -2.14
CA GLN A 110 -10.20 -3.33 -3.41
C GLN A 110 -10.47 -4.83 -3.23
N ILE A 111 -10.99 -5.50 -4.27
CA ILE A 111 -11.17 -6.96 -4.24
C ILE A 111 -9.82 -7.63 -3.91
N GLY A 112 -9.82 -8.57 -2.98
CA GLY A 112 -8.61 -9.17 -2.41
C GLY A 112 -8.15 -8.54 -1.09
N PHE A 113 -8.69 -7.38 -0.68
CA PHE A 113 -8.23 -6.58 0.47
C PHE A 113 -9.36 -6.24 1.44
N GLY A 114 -8.99 -5.79 2.64
CA GLY A 114 -9.90 -5.27 3.66
C GLY A 114 -11.13 -6.16 3.87
N ARG A 115 -12.31 -5.56 3.89
CA ARG A 115 -13.59 -6.26 4.01
C ARG A 115 -14.18 -6.77 2.70
N SER A 116 -13.50 -6.53 1.56
CA SER A 116 -13.93 -7.10 0.28
C SER A 116 -13.66 -8.59 0.17
N SER A 117 -14.35 -9.27 -0.74
CA SER A 117 -14.16 -10.69 -1.05
C SER A 117 -12.72 -11.01 -1.42
N LYS A 118 -12.29 -12.25 -1.15
CA LYS A 118 -10.95 -12.77 -1.42
C LYS A 118 -11.02 -13.92 -2.44
N PRO A 119 -11.47 -13.68 -3.69
CA PRO A 119 -11.50 -14.72 -4.70
C PRO A 119 -10.07 -15.10 -5.13
N VAL A 120 -9.85 -16.35 -5.48
CA VAL A 120 -8.62 -16.78 -6.18
C VAL A 120 -8.85 -16.57 -7.66
N ILE A 121 -8.38 -15.42 -8.15
CA ILE A 121 -8.51 -14.93 -9.53
C ILE A 121 -7.22 -14.24 -9.96
N PRO A 122 -6.98 -13.94 -11.24
CA PRO A 122 -5.98 -12.97 -11.65
C PRO A 122 -6.25 -11.61 -11.02
N TYR A 123 -5.19 -10.91 -10.58
CA TYR A 123 -5.27 -9.55 -10.07
C TYR A 123 -4.46 -8.63 -10.97
N ASN A 124 -5.03 -7.50 -11.37
CA ASN A 124 -4.40 -6.47 -12.19
C ASN A 124 -5.02 -5.09 -11.92
N PHE A 125 -4.29 -4.03 -12.28
CA PHE A 125 -4.75 -2.66 -12.03
C PHE A 125 -5.88 -2.23 -12.97
N HIS A 126 -6.02 -2.83 -14.16
CA HIS A 126 -7.15 -2.54 -15.05
C HIS A 126 -8.48 -2.97 -14.42
N ASP A 127 -8.57 -4.19 -13.91
CA ASP A 127 -9.79 -4.68 -13.26
C ASP A 127 -10.11 -3.88 -11.98
N MET A 128 -9.08 -3.53 -11.18
CA MET A 128 -9.27 -2.70 -9.99
C MET A 128 -9.79 -1.31 -10.37
N ALA A 129 -9.26 -0.70 -11.42
CA ALA A 129 -9.72 0.59 -11.92
C ALA A 129 -11.16 0.50 -12.43
N ALA A 130 -11.51 -0.53 -13.20
CA ALA A 130 -12.87 -0.77 -13.68
C ALA A 130 -13.87 -0.99 -12.54
N ASN A 131 -13.50 -1.76 -11.50
CA ASN A 131 -14.34 -1.97 -10.32
C ASN A 131 -14.53 -0.67 -9.53
N THR A 132 -13.49 0.15 -9.40
CA THR A 132 -13.57 1.49 -8.77
C THR A 132 -14.46 2.42 -9.60
N ARG A 133 -14.35 2.39 -10.93
CA ARG A 133 -15.22 3.16 -11.85
C ARG A 133 -16.68 2.77 -11.65
N LYS A 134 -16.99 1.47 -11.63
CA LYS A 134 -18.35 0.96 -11.41
C LYS A 134 -18.91 1.38 -10.05
N LEU A 135 -18.09 1.37 -9.00
CA LEU A 135 -18.51 1.86 -7.68
C LEU A 135 -18.94 3.32 -7.73
N ILE A 136 -18.09 4.22 -8.25
CA ILE A 136 -18.41 5.65 -8.26
C ILE A 136 -19.60 5.97 -9.16
N GLU A 137 -19.78 5.27 -10.28
CA GLU A 137 -20.97 5.38 -11.13
C GLU A 137 -22.25 4.98 -10.39
N THR A 138 -22.21 3.86 -9.64
CA THR A 138 -23.34 3.41 -8.80
C THR A 138 -23.69 4.44 -7.71
N LEU A 139 -22.70 5.21 -7.26
CA LEU A 139 -22.89 6.30 -6.29
C LEU A 139 -23.25 7.65 -6.91
N GLY A 140 -23.47 7.70 -8.22
CA GLY A 140 -23.84 8.91 -8.97
C GLY A 140 -22.71 9.95 -9.09
N VAL A 141 -21.44 9.50 -8.97
CA VAL A 141 -20.27 10.39 -9.05
C VAL A 141 -19.80 10.50 -10.50
N THR A 142 -19.84 11.71 -11.05
CA THR A 142 -19.42 12.01 -12.42
C THR A 142 -18.02 12.64 -12.51
N LYS A 143 -17.56 13.31 -11.46
CA LYS A 143 -16.23 13.88 -11.32
C LYS A 143 -15.70 13.61 -9.92
N THR A 144 -14.42 13.31 -9.79
CA THR A 144 -13.82 13.01 -8.47
C THR A 144 -12.33 13.32 -8.45
N VAL A 145 -11.81 13.62 -7.27
CA VAL A 145 -10.39 13.53 -7.00
C VAL A 145 -10.04 12.06 -6.73
N ILE A 146 -8.96 11.57 -7.33
CA ILE A 146 -8.42 10.23 -7.06
C ILE A 146 -7.17 10.38 -6.21
N PHE A 147 -7.21 9.85 -5.00
CA PHE A 147 -6.07 9.74 -4.10
C PHE A 147 -5.65 8.27 -3.97
N GLY A 148 -4.38 7.97 -4.15
CA GLY A 148 -3.86 6.63 -3.95
C GLY A 148 -2.58 6.60 -3.15
N HIS A 149 -2.52 5.72 -2.13
CA HIS A 149 -1.33 5.48 -1.33
C HIS A 149 -0.66 4.15 -1.70
N SER A 150 0.66 4.14 -1.90
CA SER A 150 1.43 2.92 -2.17
C SER A 150 0.94 2.18 -3.43
N MET A 151 0.46 0.95 -3.33
CA MET A 151 -0.25 0.23 -4.40
C MET A 151 -1.44 1.04 -4.93
N GLY A 152 -2.18 1.71 -4.04
CA GLY A 152 -3.25 2.63 -4.43
C GLY A 152 -2.76 3.79 -5.30
N GLY A 153 -1.48 4.19 -5.18
CA GLY A 153 -0.84 5.17 -6.06
C GLY A 153 -0.65 4.65 -7.48
N MET A 154 -0.29 3.37 -7.65
CA MET A 154 -0.30 2.72 -8.96
C MET A 154 -1.72 2.66 -9.54
N LEU A 155 -2.69 2.27 -8.71
CA LEU A 155 -4.10 2.22 -9.12
C LEU A 155 -4.63 3.60 -9.48
N ALA A 156 -4.27 4.66 -8.74
CA ALA A 156 -4.63 6.03 -9.05
C ALA A 156 -4.06 6.49 -10.41
N ALA A 157 -2.82 6.13 -10.73
CA ALA A 157 -2.21 6.41 -12.03
C ALA A 157 -2.97 5.69 -13.16
N ARG A 158 -3.19 4.37 -13.04
CA ARG A 158 -3.97 3.58 -14.00
C ARG A 158 -5.38 4.11 -14.17
N PHE A 159 -6.07 4.42 -13.07
CA PHE A 159 -7.43 4.97 -13.12
C PHE A 159 -7.46 6.32 -13.84
N SER A 160 -6.52 7.22 -13.53
CA SER A 160 -6.47 8.56 -14.12
C SER A 160 -6.15 8.53 -15.61
N ALA A 161 -5.29 7.63 -16.05
CA ALA A 161 -4.99 7.43 -17.47
C ALA A 161 -6.16 6.79 -18.24
N SER A 162 -6.87 5.83 -17.60
CA SER A 162 -7.97 5.10 -18.23
C SER A 162 -9.28 5.87 -18.28
N TYR A 163 -9.53 6.77 -17.32
CA TYR A 163 -10.80 7.50 -17.17
C TYR A 163 -10.61 9.02 -16.98
N PRO A 164 -9.93 9.70 -17.92
CA PRO A 164 -9.61 11.13 -17.81
C PRO A 164 -10.87 12.02 -17.74
N ASP A 165 -11.99 11.54 -18.27
CA ASP A 165 -13.29 12.22 -18.22
C ASP A 165 -13.87 12.34 -16.80
N VAL A 166 -13.43 11.50 -15.86
CA VAL A 166 -13.95 11.44 -14.47
C VAL A 166 -13.00 12.09 -13.48
N VAL A 167 -11.71 12.10 -13.77
CA VAL A 167 -10.69 12.56 -12.81
C VAL A 167 -10.55 14.08 -12.88
N GLU A 168 -10.86 14.74 -11.77
CA GLU A 168 -10.67 16.19 -11.61
C GLU A 168 -9.22 16.50 -11.24
N ARG A 169 -8.68 15.79 -10.26
CA ARG A 169 -7.29 15.85 -9.80
C ARG A 169 -6.84 14.46 -9.36
N ALA A 170 -5.54 14.19 -9.43
CA ALA A 170 -4.95 12.96 -8.93
C ALA A 170 -3.91 13.25 -7.84
N VAL A 171 -3.79 12.33 -6.88
CA VAL A 171 -2.75 12.38 -5.83
C VAL A 171 -2.11 11.01 -5.72
N LEU A 172 -0.82 10.95 -6.00
CA LEU A 172 0.01 9.76 -5.89
C LEU A 172 0.86 9.88 -4.62
N CYS A 173 0.40 9.24 -3.53
CA CYS A 173 1.05 9.30 -2.23
C CYS A 173 1.98 8.10 -2.06
N ASN A 174 3.29 8.34 -1.97
CA ASN A 174 4.30 7.26 -1.84
C ASN A 174 3.99 6.06 -2.75
N PRO A 175 3.76 6.26 -4.06
CA PRO A 175 3.41 5.16 -4.96
C PRO A 175 4.54 4.13 -5.00
N ILE A 176 4.21 2.85 -5.17
CA ILE A 176 5.17 1.78 -5.51
C ILE A 176 5.16 1.53 -7.02
N GLY A 177 5.97 0.57 -7.49
CA GLY A 177 6.04 0.26 -8.93
C GLY A 177 6.62 1.40 -9.76
N LEU A 178 7.65 2.07 -9.24
CA LEU A 178 8.25 3.28 -9.80
C LEU A 178 9.14 3.02 -11.02
N VAL A 179 9.41 1.76 -11.32
CA VAL A 179 10.17 1.32 -12.48
C VAL A 179 9.56 0.04 -13.04
N ASP A 180 9.67 -0.18 -14.34
CA ASP A 180 9.39 -1.49 -14.93
C ASP A 180 10.57 -2.42 -14.61
N ALA A 181 10.34 -3.40 -13.75
CA ALA A 181 11.36 -4.35 -13.29
C ALA A 181 11.39 -5.65 -14.10
N ARG A 182 10.46 -5.84 -15.07
CA ARG A 182 10.32 -7.12 -15.81
C ARG A 182 11.57 -7.57 -16.53
N TRP A 183 12.39 -6.63 -16.98
CA TRP A 183 13.64 -6.92 -17.68
C TRP A 183 14.83 -7.13 -16.72
N LYS A 184 14.69 -6.79 -15.43
CA LYS A 184 15.78 -6.89 -14.43
C LYS A 184 15.64 -8.10 -13.52
N SER A 185 14.42 -8.59 -13.35
CA SER A 185 14.07 -9.60 -12.36
C SER A 185 13.42 -10.81 -13.02
N PRO A 186 13.68 -12.03 -12.54
CA PRO A 186 12.94 -13.19 -12.99
C PRO A 186 11.45 -13.03 -12.68
N TRP A 187 10.63 -13.71 -13.46
CA TRP A 187 9.17 -13.73 -13.28
C TRP A 187 8.81 -14.28 -11.89
N PRO A 188 8.09 -13.54 -11.04
CA PRO A 188 7.65 -14.05 -9.75
C PRO A 188 6.59 -15.14 -9.95
N ASP A 189 6.79 -16.30 -9.32
CA ASP A 189 5.86 -17.41 -9.33
C ASP A 189 4.95 -17.35 -8.10
N ALA A 190 3.62 -17.28 -8.32
CA ALA A 190 2.65 -17.21 -7.23
C ALA A 190 2.59 -18.51 -6.43
N GLU A 191 2.71 -19.66 -7.09
CA GLU A 191 2.69 -20.97 -6.42
C GLU A 191 3.89 -21.15 -5.49
N ASP A 192 5.09 -20.78 -5.96
CA ASP A 192 6.30 -20.84 -5.14
C ASP A 192 6.26 -19.84 -3.98
N ALA A 193 5.75 -18.63 -4.21
CA ALA A 193 5.54 -17.63 -3.17
C ALA A 193 4.52 -18.10 -2.11
N TYR A 194 3.45 -18.77 -2.54
CA TYR A 194 2.47 -19.40 -1.66
C TYR A 194 3.11 -20.52 -0.82
N LYS A 195 3.82 -21.47 -1.46
CA LYS A 195 4.50 -22.58 -0.78
C LYS A 195 5.51 -22.05 0.26
N ALA A 196 6.32 -21.07 -0.14
CA ALA A 196 7.27 -20.42 0.76
C ALA A 196 6.58 -19.74 1.96
N THR A 197 5.43 -19.11 1.73
CA THR A 197 4.63 -18.51 2.81
C THR A 197 4.05 -19.55 3.74
N MET A 198 3.51 -20.63 3.21
CA MET A 198 2.91 -21.72 4.00
C MET A 198 3.93 -22.53 4.80
N ALA A 199 5.20 -22.55 4.37
CA ALA A 199 6.29 -23.20 5.08
C ALA A 199 6.84 -22.39 6.28
N GLN A 200 6.45 -21.12 6.41
CA GLN A 200 6.92 -20.25 7.50
C GLN A 200 6.27 -20.62 8.83
N SER A 201 7.07 -20.59 9.89
CA SER A 201 6.56 -20.64 11.26
C SER A 201 5.80 -19.35 11.62
N ARG A 202 5.01 -19.40 12.70
CA ARG A 202 4.31 -18.22 13.23
C ARG A 202 5.26 -17.07 13.55
N ASP A 203 6.41 -17.36 14.14
CA ASP A 203 7.43 -16.36 14.46
C ASP A 203 8.03 -15.73 13.21
N GLN A 204 8.29 -16.54 12.17
CA GLN A 204 8.79 -16.03 10.89
C GLN A 204 7.77 -15.11 10.20
N LEU A 205 6.49 -15.48 10.19
CA LEU A 205 5.42 -14.64 9.65
C LEU A 205 5.31 -13.31 10.41
N TYR A 206 5.27 -13.39 11.75
CA TYR A 206 5.19 -12.18 12.60
C TYR A 206 6.37 -11.25 12.37
N LYS A 207 7.59 -11.79 12.38
CA LYS A 207 8.82 -11.03 12.10
C LYS A 207 8.79 -10.38 10.73
N GLY A 208 8.35 -11.10 9.68
CA GLY A 208 8.24 -10.54 8.33
C GLY A 208 7.27 -9.36 8.24
N PHE A 209 6.15 -9.42 8.98
CA PHE A 209 5.23 -8.27 9.09
C PHE A 209 5.83 -7.13 9.90
N GLN A 210 6.53 -7.41 10.99
CA GLN A 210 7.22 -6.40 11.79
C GLN A 210 8.27 -5.66 10.94
N GLU A 211 9.11 -6.38 10.20
CA GLU A 211 10.09 -5.79 9.28
C GLU A 211 9.42 -4.95 8.18
N THR A 212 8.25 -5.38 7.70
CA THR A 212 7.47 -4.61 6.71
C THR A 212 7.00 -3.28 7.30
N ILE A 213 6.43 -3.30 8.50
CA ILE A 213 5.96 -2.07 9.16
C ILE A 213 7.15 -1.17 9.57
N GLN A 214 8.26 -1.74 10.02
CA GLN A 214 9.48 -0.97 10.32
C GLN A 214 10.00 -0.18 9.11
N ARG A 215 9.94 -0.77 7.91
CA ARG A 215 10.30 -0.04 6.67
C ARG A 215 9.35 1.12 6.36
N TYR A 216 8.09 1.05 6.80
CA TYR A 216 7.15 2.16 6.64
C TYR A 216 7.47 3.35 7.54
N PHE A 217 8.16 3.10 8.67
CA PHE A 217 8.53 4.08 9.68
C PHE A 217 10.05 4.04 9.94
N PRO A 218 10.91 4.38 8.98
CA PRO A 218 12.34 4.07 9.04
C PRO A 218 13.09 4.73 10.21
N ASN A 219 12.65 5.90 10.70
CA ASN A 219 13.39 6.70 11.66
C ASN A 219 12.78 6.72 13.07
N ALA A 220 11.62 6.10 13.29
CA ALA A 220 10.94 6.24 14.57
C ALA A 220 9.89 5.13 14.78
N TRP A 221 10.33 3.93 15.18
CA TRP A 221 9.38 2.96 15.70
C TRP A 221 8.68 3.51 16.94
N LYS A 222 7.35 3.52 16.91
CA LYS A 222 6.52 3.83 18.08
C LYS A 222 5.69 2.59 18.44
N PRO A 223 5.42 2.37 19.74
CA PRO A 223 4.60 1.22 20.18
C PRO A 223 3.23 1.15 19.48
N GLU A 224 2.65 2.29 19.14
CA GLU A 224 1.36 2.38 18.45
C GLU A 224 1.35 1.78 17.05
N TYR A 225 2.53 1.59 16.42
CA TYR A 225 2.63 0.96 15.08
C TYR A 225 2.52 -0.57 15.15
N GLU A 226 2.68 -1.15 16.33
CA GLU A 226 2.50 -2.58 16.57
C GLU A 226 1.10 -3.06 16.18
N LYS A 227 0.08 -2.21 16.28
CA LYS A 227 -1.28 -2.52 15.82
C LYS A 227 -1.32 -2.98 14.37
N PHE A 228 -0.50 -2.40 13.49
CA PHE A 228 -0.46 -2.75 12.06
C PHE A 228 0.17 -4.13 11.84
N VAL A 229 1.19 -4.49 12.62
CA VAL A 229 1.78 -5.84 12.60
C VAL A 229 0.74 -6.86 13.02
N ARG A 230 0.03 -6.62 14.13
CA ARG A 230 -1.02 -7.51 14.66
C ARG A 230 -2.20 -7.66 13.68
N ILE A 231 -2.62 -6.59 13.02
CA ILE A 231 -3.65 -6.63 11.96
C ILE A 231 -3.22 -7.53 10.80
N MET A 232 -1.95 -7.47 10.37
CA MET A 232 -1.44 -8.33 9.30
C MET A 232 -1.25 -9.78 9.74
N TYR A 233 -0.95 -10.00 11.01
CA TYR A 233 -0.66 -11.32 11.57
C TYR A 233 -1.93 -12.10 11.94
N ALA A 234 -2.95 -11.45 12.52
CA ALA A 234 -4.16 -12.11 13.01
C ALA A 234 -4.84 -13.04 11.99
N PRO A 235 -4.99 -12.68 10.70
CA PRO A 235 -5.55 -13.59 9.69
C PRO A 235 -4.72 -14.86 9.45
N THR A 236 -3.40 -14.85 9.76
CA THR A 236 -2.54 -16.03 9.59
C THR A 236 -2.85 -17.16 10.59
N LEU A 237 -3.59 -16.81 11.66
CA LEU A 237 -4.05 -17.74 12.68
C LEU A 237 -5.43 -18.35 12.35
N SER A 238 -6.10 -17.85 11.30
CA SER A 238 -7.40 -18.33 10.84
C SER A 238 -7.28 -19.64 10.05
N ALA A 239 -8.33 -20.45 10.09
CA ALA A 239 -8.45 -21.62 9.21
C ALA A 239 -8.47 -21.26 7.72
N ASP A 240 -8.89 -20.04 7.36
CA ASP A 240 -8.94 -19.52 5.99
C ASP A 240 -7.60 -18.94 5.52
N TRP A 241 -6.56 -18.99 6.35
CA TRP A 241 -5.23 -18.47 6.01
C TRP A 241 -4.68 -19.01 4.68
N PRO A 242 -4.78 -20.32 4.36
CA PRO A 242 -4.28 -20.84 3.09
C PRO A 242 -4.87 -20.11 1.87
N ARG A 243 -6.18 -19.80 1.92
CA ARG A 243 -6.85 -19.02 0.86
C ARG A 243 -6.30 -17.59 0.77
N LEU A 244 -6.17 -16.89 1.90
CA LEU A 244 -5.61 -15.54 1.92
C LEU A 244 -4.15 -15.54 1.49
N ALA A 245 -3.35 -16.53 1.87
CA ALA A 245 -1.96 -16.66 1.47
C ALA A 245 -1.83 -16.79 -0.06
N MET A 246 -2.68 -17.59 -0.71
CA MET A 246 -2.73 -17.73 -2.17
C MET A 246 -3.14 -16.40 -2.83
N VAL A 247 -4.20 -15.76 -2.36
CA VAL A 247 -4.63 -14.44 -2.86
C VAL A 247 -3.50 -13.42 -2.74
N ARG A 248 -2.78 -13.41 -1.59
CA ARG A 248 -1.61 -12.54 -1.39
C ARG A 248 -0.46 -12.86 -2.35
N ALA A 249 -0.18 -14.12 -2.60
CA ALA A 249 0.84 -14.54 -3.54
C ALA A 249 0.54 -14.04 -4.96
N ILE A 250 -0.73 -14.11 -5.38
CA ILE A 250 -1.16 -13.64 -6.71
C ILE A 250 -1.11 -12.10 -6.78
N TYR A 251 -1.74 -11.36 -5.85
CA TYR A 251 -1.80 -9.90 -5.99
C TYR A 251 -0.44 -9.21 -5.83
N ARG A 252 0.51 -9.84 -5.11
CA ARG A 252 1.87 -9.30 -4.98
C ARG A 252 2.65 -9.28 -6.29
N GLN A 253 2.19 -10.01 -7.29
CA GLN A 253 2.77 -9.99 -8.64
C GLN A 253 2.33 -8.76 -9.45
N MET A 254 1.23 -8.10 -9.08
CA MET A 254 0.67 -6.98 -9.88
C MET A 254 1.70 -5.89 -10.22
N PRO A 255 2.53 -5.37 -9.29
CA PRO A 255 3.51 -4.34 -9.63
C PRO A 255 4.53 -4.77 -10.69
N TYR A 256 4.75 -6.08 -10.80
CA TYR A 256 5.64 -6.67 -11.78
C TYR A 256 4.92 -6.98 -13.10
N LEU A 257 3.72 -7.60 -13.04
CA LEU A 257 2.99 -8.05 -14.22
C LEU A 257 2.25 -6.92 -14.95
N ASP A 258 1.83 -5.90 -14.22
CA ASP A 258 1.00 -4.79 -14.71
C ASP A 258 1.60 -3.43 -14.30
N PRO A 259 2.80 -3.08 -14.80
CA PRO A 259 3.46 -1.82 -14.45
C PRO A 259 2.69 -0.62 -14.97
N VAL A 260 2.66 0.45 -14.17
CA VAL A 260 1.93 1.70 -14.49
C VAL A 260 2.85 2.85 -14.92
N VAL A 261 4.14 2.57 -15.12
CA VAL A 261 5.10 3.59 -15.54
C VAL A 261 4.77 4.18 -16.92
N TYR A 262 4.04 3.44 -17.73
CA TYR A 262 3.58 3.86 -19.06
C TYR A 262 2.30 4.69 -19.01
N ASP A 263 1.60 4.73 -17.88
CA ASP A 263 0.36 5.49 -17.72
C ASP A 263 0.62 6.98 -17.45
N TRP A 264 1.76 7.32 -16.84
CA TRP A 264 2.02 8.67 -16.33
C TRP A 264 1.90 9.75 -17.39
N GLY A 265 2.44 9.53 -18.60
CA GLY A 265 2.33 10.46 -19.71
C GLY A 265 0.91 10.65 -20.27
N HIS A 266 -0.02 9.78 -19.89
CA HIS A 266 -1.43 9.81 -20.32
C HIS A 266 -2.38 10.42 -19.28
N ILE A 267 -1.89 10.76 -18.08
CA ILE A 267 -2.69 11.40 -17.04
C ILE A 267 -2.94 12.88 -17.41
N GLN A 268 -4.18 13.23 -17.74
CA GLN A 268 -4.57 14.58 -18.14
C GLN A 268 -4.86 15.49 -16.95
N ALA A 269 -5.24 14.92 -15.82
CA ALA A 269 -5.59 15.66 -14.63
C ALA A 269 -4.35 16.29 -13.97
N ARG A 270 -4.51 17.49 -13.37
CA ARG A 270 -3.50 18.04 -12.47
C ARG A 270 -3.18 17.03 -11.36
N THR A 271 -1.91 16.70 -11.19
CA THR A 271 -1.49 15.57 -10.33
C THR A 271 -0.43 15.98 -9.32
N LEU A 272 -0.67 15.66 -8.06
CA LEU A 272 0.30 15.80 -6.98
C LEU A 272 0.98 14.45 -6.73
N VAL A 273 2.29 14.41 -6.87
CA VAL A 273 3.15 13.34 -6.34
C VAL A 273 3.64 13.82 -4.97
N ILE A 274 3.21 13.13 -3.90
CA ILE A 274 3.57 13.53 -2.53
C ILE A 274 4.12 12.33 -1.77
N GLY A 275 5.16 12.51 -0.98
CA GLY A 275 5.69 11.41 -0.17
C GLY A 275 6.81 11.80 0.76
N GLY A 276 7.14 10.87 1.67
CA GLY A 276 8.29 11.00 2.55
C GLY A 276 9.60 10.71 1.83
N ASP A 277 10.63 11.53 2.04
CA ASP A 277 11.92 11.41 1.35
C ASP A 277 12.76 10.19 1.78
N LYS A 278 12.34 9.50 2.85
CA LYS A 278 12.96 8.26 3.37
C LYS A 278 12.22 6.97 2.99
N ASP A 279 11.34 7.03 2.01
CA ASP A 279 10.65 5.84 1.47
C ASP A 279 11.53 5.02 0.50
N GLY A 280 12.78 4.82 0.87
CA GLY A 280 13.82 4.20 0.07
C GLY A 280 14.81 5.20 -0.51
N GLU A 281 16.04 4.74 -0.74
CA GLU A 281 17.17 5.58 -1.15
C GLU A 281 16.91 6.38 -2.43
N ASN A 282 16.24 5.76 -3.40
CA ASN A 282 15.99 6.35 -4.71
C ASN A 282 14.61 7.01 -4.84
N PHE A 283 13.78 6.98 -3.79
CA PHE A 283 12.41 7.49 -3.88
C PHE A 283 12.34 8.96 -4.31
N PRO A 284 13.14 9.90 -3.77
CA PRO A 284 13.07 11.30 -4.20
C PRO A 284 13.30 11.51 -5.69
N ALA A 285 14.29 10.83 -6.27
CA ALA A 285 14.59 10.92 -7.69
C ALA A 285 13.51 10.30 -8.56
N LEU A 286 12.97 9.16 -8.14
CA LEU A 286 11.88 8.48 -8.85
C LEU A 286 10.56 9.25 -8.74
N ALA A 287 10.24 9.81 -7.58
CA ALA A 287 9.06 10.67 -7.40
C ALA A 287 9.14 11.93 -8.28
N LYS A 288 10.35 12.53 -8.40
CA LYS A 288 10.58 13.63 -9.33
C LYS A 288 10.35 13.19 -10.78
N HIS A 289 10.87 12.03 -11.17
CA HIS A 289 10.66 11.50 -12.52
C HIS A 289 9.17 11.29 -12.84
N ILE A 290 8.39 10.78 -11.90
CA ILE A 290 6.92 10.66 -12.06
C ILE A 290 6.30 12.03 -12.29
N ALA A 291 6.59 13.00 -11.43
CA ALA A 291 6.03 14.34 -11.53
C ALA A 291 6.41 15.04 -12.85
N ASP A 292 7.67 14.88 -13.29
CA ASP A 292 8.15 15.44 -14.57
C ASP A 292 7.53 14.75 -15.81
N THR A 293 7.11 13.47 -15.67
CA THR A 293 6.52 12.70 -16.78
C THR A 293 5.03 12.99 -16.96
N ILE A 294 4.33 13.30 -15.86
CA ILE A 294 2.91 13.66 -15.90
C ILE A 294 2.76 15.10 -16.43
N PRO A 295 1.96 15.37 -17.49
CA PRO A 295 1.86 16.69 -18.12
C PRO A 295 1.59 17.84 -17.15
N HIS A 296 0.81 17.61 -16.08
CA HIS A 296 0.47 18.59 -15.05
C HIS A 296 0.85 18.05 -13.67
N GLY A 297 2.09 17.52 -13.57
CA GLY A 297 2.61 16.92 -12.34
C GLY A 297 3.28 17.94 -11.42
N GLU A 298 3.03 17.83 -10.14
CA GLU A 298 3.65 18.60 -9.06
C GLU A 298 4.27 17.65 -8.04
N LEU A 299 5.40 18.01 -7.45
CA LEU A 299 6.09 17.21 -6.44
C LEU A 299 6.12 17.90 -5.08
N VAL A 300 5.78 17.15 -4.03
CA VAL A 300 6.01 17.53 -2.63
C VAL A 300 6.73 16.40 -1.91
N LEU A 301 7.96 16.63 -1.46
CA LEU A 301 8.70 15.72 -0.59
C LEU A 301 8.66 16.21 0.84
N ILE A 302 8.23 15.33 1.76
CA ILE A 302 8.20 15.61 3.20
C ILE A 302 9.49 15.04 3.82
N PRO A 303 10.34 15.90 4.40
CA PRO A 303 11.67 15.50 4.85
C PRO A 303 11.61 14.56 6.06
N ASN A 304 12.53 13.59 6.11
CA ASN A 304 12.74 12.62 7.20
C ASN A 304 11.53 11.69 7.46
N ILE A 305 10.63 11.52 6.51
CA ILE A 305 9.41 10.72 6.63
C ILE A 305 9.49 9.50 5.70
N GLY A 306 8.92 8.38 6.14
CA GLY A 306 8.87 7.14 5.38
C GLY A 306 7.62 7.00 4.51
N HIS A 307 7.15 5.76 4.43
CA HIS A 307 6.12 5.31 3.47
C HIS A 307 4.70 5.81 3.76
N VAL A 308 4.39 6.21 4.98
CA VAL A 308 3.01 6.53 5.41
C VAL A 308 2.89 7.94 6.02
N PRO A 309 3.18 9.00 5.24
CA PRO A 309 3.22 10.37 5.75
C PRO A 309 1.87 10.83 6.34
N HIS A 310 0.75 10.36 5.81
CA HIS A 310 -0.60 10.66 6.31
C HIS A 310 -0.87 10.11 7.73
N ILE A 311 -0.05 9.15 8.20
CA ILE A 311 -0.11 8.61 9.57
C ILE A 311 1.02 9.19 10.42
N GLN A 312 2.22 9.33 9.85
CA GLN A 312 3.43 9.69 10.58
C GLN A 312 3.47 11.18 10.95
N VAL A 313 3.04 12.04 10.03
CA VAL A 313 2.99 13.51 10.17
C VAL A 313 1.71 14.08 9.57
N PRO A 314 0.54 13.72 10.13
CA PRO A 314 -0.76 14.03 9.52
C PRO A 314 -0.95 15.53 9.25
N ASP A 315 -0.56 16.41 10.16
CA ASP A 315 -0.76 17.86 10.03
C ASP A 315 0.00 18.44 8.82
N VAL A 316 1.26 18.02 8.65
CA VAL A 316 2.09 18.46 7.51
C VAL A 316 1.53 17.92 6.21
N PHE A 317 1.21 16.62 6.19
CA PHE A 317 0.67 15.97 5.00
C PHE A 317 -0.67 16.58 4.57
N GLN A 318 -1.60 16.74 5.51
CA GLN A 318 -2.94 17.27 5.24
C GLN A 318 -2.88 18.72 4.76
N ARG A 319 -1.99 19.55 5.32
CA ARG A 319 -1.79 20.93 4.86
C ARG A 319 -1.38 20.97 3.39
N GLU A 320 -0.37 20.20 2.97
CA GLU A 320 0.08 20.17 1.58
C GLU A 320 -0.99 19.58 0.64
N LEU A 321 -1.69 18.55 1.09
CA LEU A 321 -2.81 17.98 0.34
C LEU A 321 -3.93 19.00 0.13
N LEU A 322 -4.40 19.67 1.19
CA LEU A 322 -5.47 20.66 1.10
C LEU A 322 -5.08 21.86 0.25
N LYS A 323 -3.82 22.31 0.31
CA LYS A 323 -3.28 23.35 -0.58
C LYS A 323 -3.40 22.95 -2.06
N PHE A 324 -3.09 21.68 -2.37
CA PHE A 324 -3.24 21.18 -3.74
C PHE A 324 -4.70 21.05 -4.15
N LEU A 325 -5.59 20.68 -3.22
CA LEU A 325 -7.02 20.48 -3.48
C LEU A 325 -7.79 21.81 -3.59
N ALA A 326 -7.30 22.87 -3.04
CA ALA A 326 -7.87 24.22 -3.23
C ALA A 326 -7.78 24.66 -4.71
#